data_0854b427711bbc924c33638f2685a1aa
#
_entry.id   0854b427711bbc924c33638f2685a1aa
#
_cell.length_a   1.000
_cell.length_b   1.000
_cell.length_c   1.000
_cell.angle_alpha   90.00
_cell.angle_beta   90.00
_cell.angle_gamma   90.00
#
_symmetry.space_group_name_H-M   'P 1'
#
loop_
_entity.id
_entity.type
_entity.pdbx_description
1 polymer ?
#
loop_
_entity_poly.entity_id
_entity_poly.type
_entity_poly.pdbx_seq_one_letter_code
_entity_poly.pdbx_strand_id
1 'polypeptide(L)'
;MSVAVINCDKVKPDSGNSDMDAIVFDDVQTKAFVNSADQILSMGVFAQMNLGDEGDPGYLDYLMLLDNEHVQRTSPEDPWTYEHTRYWVPDRAWHFFAVWPYSGDPDSPVTNASSVAGDGPYAYSVTFNTPEKADQELLTATKTERTVTGTPFPSSVDFQFEHRLTNVNFKICRNGSDEGIQDRIK
;
A
#
# COMPACT_ATOMS: atom_id res chain seq x y z
N MET A 1 -7.88 48.58 -7.93
CA MET A 1 -7.72 47.31 -8.63
C MET A 1 -8.00 46.22 -7.61
N SER A 2 -9.14 45.53 -7.73
CA SER A 2 -9.55 44.47 -6.81
C SER A 2 -9.18 43.14 -7.44
N VAL A 3 -8.29 42.35 -6.80
CA VAL A 3 -7.93 41.03 -7.24
C VAL A 3 -8.98 40.08 -6.68
N ALA A 4 -9.78 39.51 -7.55
CA ALA A 4 -10.69 38.42 -7.20
C ALA A 4 -9.88 37.15 -7.01
N VAL A 5 -9.82 36.64 -5.80
CA VAL A 5 -9.37 35.30 -5.50
C VAL A 5 -10.45 34.33 -5.94
N ILE A 6 -10.22 33.61 -7.01
CA ILE A 6 -11.10 32.51 -7.43
C ILE A 6 -10.78 31.34 -6.48
N ASN A 7 -11.67 31.14 -5.52
CA ASN A 7 -11.70 29.91 -4.73
C ASN A 7 -12.12 28.79 -5.70
N CYS A 8 -11.20 27.89 -6.02
CA CYS A 8 -11.55 26.61 -6.60
C CYS A 8 -12.17 25.75 -5.50
N ASP A 9 -13.44 25.99 -5.22
CA ASP A 9 -14.26 25.02 -4.50
C ASP A 9 -14.20 23.70 -5.26
N LYS A 10 -13.89 22.62 -4.52
CA LYS A 10 -13.97 21.25 -5.01
C LYS A 10 -15.38 21.05 -5.57
N VAL A 11 -15.53 21.17 -6.88
CA VAL A 11 -16.74 20.73 -7.56
C VAL A 11 -16.74 19.21 -7.40
N LYS A 12 -17.58 18.71 -6.51
CA LYS A 12 -18.00 17.32 -6.53
C LYS A 12 -18.56 17.07 -7.93
N PRO A 13 -18.01 16.15 -8.73
CA PRO A 13 -18.65 15.83 -10.00
C PRO A 13 -20.06 15.33 -9.70
N ASP A 14 -21.01 15.95 -10.35
CA ASP A 14 -22.43 15.56 -10.31
C ASP A 14 -22.51 14.08 -10.75
N SER A 15 -23.25 13.28 -10.00
CA SER A 15 -23.44 11.84 -10.21
C SER A 15 -24.27 11.57 -11.48
N GLY A 16 -23.70 11.85 -12.63
CA GLY A 16 -24.38 11.72 -13.90
C GLY A 16 -23.50 11.41 -15.10
N ASN A 17 -22.20 11.39 -14.97
CA ASN A 17 -21.29 11.04 -16.06
C ASN A 17 -20.25 10.03 -15.54
N SER A 18 -20.47 8.76 -15.84
CA SER A 18 -19.77 7.60 -15.30
C SER A 18 -18.35 7.38 -15.82
N ASP A 19 -17.73 8.36 -16.44
CA ASP A 19 -16.51 8.11 -17.18
C ASP A 19 -15.20 8.40 -16.42
N MET A 20 -15.25 8.97 -15.22
CA MET A 20 -14.02 9.26 -14.44
C MET A 20 -14.28 9.35 -12.93
N ASP A 21 -14.49 8.22 -12.27
CA ASP A 21 -14.49 8.19 -10.81
C ASP A 21 -13.05 8.11 -10.27
N ALA A 22 -12.75 8.92 -9.25
CA ALA A 22 -11.44 8.89 -8.61
C ALA A 22 -11.20 7.56 -7.89
N ILE A 23 -9.98 7.07 -7.95
CA ILE A 23 -9.56 5.93 -7.13
C ILE A 23 -9.49 6.40 -5.68
N VAL A 24 -10.23 5.76 -4.81
CA VAL A 24 -10.30 6.05 -3.36
C VAL A 24 -9.78 4.83 -2.61
N PHE A 25 -8.99 5.08 -1.57
CA PHE A 25 -8.59 4.06 -0.61
C PHE A 25 -9.50 4.17 0.62
N ASP A 26 -9.96 3.05 1.16
CA ASP A 26 -10.90 3.07 2.28
C ASP A 26 -10.48 2.11 3.38
N ASP A 27 -10.82 0.83 3.30
CA ASP A 27 -10.58 -0.11 4.39
C ASP A 27 -9.14 -0.65 4.36
N VAL A 28 -8.48 -0.56 5.51
CA VAL A 28 -7.17 -1.13 5.75
C VAL A 28 -7.27 -2.12 6.89
N GLN A 29 -7.06 -3.39 6.59
CA GLN A 29 -7.10 -4.46 7.57
C GLN A 29 -5.73 -5.12 7.71
N THR A 30 -5.43 -5.62 8.91
CA THR A 30 -4.24 -6.43 9.17
C THR A 30 -4.67 -7.83 9.60
N LYS A 31 -4.02 -8.86 9.06
CA LYS A 31 -4.15 -10.22 9.61
C LYS A 31 -3.33 -10.29 10.89
N ALA A 32 -4.03 -10.14 11.99
CA ALA A 32 -3.62 -10.12 13.39
C ALA A 32 -2.22 -10.64 13.75
N PHE A 33 -1.49 -9.87 14.53
CA PHE A 33 -1.01 -10.30 15.86
C PHE A 33 -0.52 -9.13 16.70
N VAL A 34 -0.20 -7.96 16.20
CA VAL A 34 0.43 -6.96 17.06
C VAL A 34 -0.15 -5.57 16.97
N ASN A 35 -0.48 -5.06 15.82
CA ASN A 35 -0.95 -3.68 15.77
C ASN A 35 -2.30 -3.61 15.07
N SER A 36 -3.24 -2.89 15.66
CA SER A 36 -4.52 -2.66 15.02
C SER A 36 -4.31 -1.86 13.72
N ALA A 37 -5.16 -2.08 12.74
CA ALA A 37 -5.19 -1.29 11.50
C ALA A 37 -5.24 0.22 11.76
N ASP A 38 -5.71 0.62 12.95
CA ASP A 38 -5.78 2.01 13.42
C ASP A 38 -4.40 2.68 13.54
N GLN A 39 -3.31 1.92 13.62
CA GLN A 39 -1.96 2.45 13.67
C GLN A 39 -1.37 2.75 12.29
N ILE A 40 -2.00 2.25 11.22
CA ILE A 40 -1.58 2.55 9.86
C ILE A 40 -2.20 3.89 9.47
N LEU A 41 -1.40 4.95 9.53
CA LEU A 41 -1.79 6.31 9.17
C LEU A 41 -1.12 6.80 7.89
N SER A 42 -0.12 6.08 7.41
CA SER A 42 0.57 6.33 6.13
C SER A 42 0.95 5.02 5.47
N MET A 43 1.03 4.98 4.16
CA MET A 43 1.51 3.83 3.39
C MET A 43 2.05 4.28 2.04
N GLY A 44 2.97 3.51 1.47
CA GLY A 44 3.39 3.66 0.08
C GLY A 44 2.51 2.81 -0.82
N VAL A 45 1.91 3.40 -1.84
CA VAL A 45 1.02 2.69 -2.76
C VAL A 45 1.58 2.73 -4.18
N PHE A 46 1.54 1.58 -4.81
CA PHE A 46 1.78 1.40 -6.24
C PHE A 46 0.49 0.99 -6.91
N ALA A 47 0.21 1.57 -8.07
CA ALA A 47 -0.92 1.19 -8.90
C ALA A 47 -0.48 1.07 -10.35
N GLN A 48 -0.74 -0.06 -10.94
CA GLN A 48 -0.50 -0.30 -12.35
C GLN A 48 -1.77 -0.77 -13.04
N MET A 49 -1.91 -0.35 -14.29
CA MET A 49 -3.05 -0.65 -15.13
C MET A 49 -2.58 -1.38 -16.38
N ASN A 50 -3.26 -2.43 -16.74
CA ASN A 50 -3.05 -3.10 -18.02
C ASN A 50 -3.51 -2.22 -19.19
N LEU A 51 -2.72 -2.12 -20.26
CA LEU A 51 -3.00 -1.27 -21.42
C LEU A 51 -3.75 -1.99 -22.54
N GLY A 52 -3.66 -3.32 -22.60
CA GLY A 52 -4.28 -4.14 -23.63
C GLY A 52 -5.60 -4.75 -23.22
N ASP A 53 -6.41 -5.12 -24.20
CA ASP A 53 -7.57 -5.98 -24.01
C ASP A 53 -7.16 -7.45 -24.03
N GLU A 54 -7.93 -8.31 -23.36
CA GLU A 54 -7.65 -9.73 -23.33
C GLU A 54 -7.63 -10.31 -24.75
N GLY A 55 -6.48 -10.88 -25.14
CA GLY A 55 -6.24 -11.40 -26.49
C GLY A 55 -5.47 -10.46 -27.43
N ASP A 56 -5.22 -9.22 -27.03
CA ASP A 56 -4.39 -8.29 -27.79
C ASP A 56 -2.89 -8.52 -27.51
N PRO A 57 -2.01 -8.21 -28.49
CA PRO A 57 -0.56 -8.26 -28.28
C PRO A 57 -0.06 -7.38 -27.12
N GLY A 58 -0.76 -6.27 -26.84
CA GLY A 58 -0.47 -5.36 -25.71
C GLY A 58 -1.11 -5.76 -24.38
N TYR A 59 -1.71 -6.93 -24.29
CA TYR A 59 -2.36 -7.39 -23.05
C TYR A 59 -1.39 -7.53 -21.85
N LEU A 60 -0.11 -7.73 -22.12
CA LEU A 60 0.92 -7.79 -21.08
C LEU A 60 1.60 -6.45 -20.81
N ASP A 61 1.20 -5.40 -21.53
CA ASP A 61 1.76 -4.07 -21.29
C ASP A 61 1.03 -3.42 -20.10
N TYR A 62 1.82 -2.91 -19.18
CA TYR A 62 1.32 -2.25 -17.97
C TYR A 62 1.84 -0.82 -17.86
N LEU A 63 0.98 0.09 -17.42
CA LEU A 63 1.33 1.46 -17.10
C LEU A 63 1.34 1.65 -15.60
N MET A 64 2.48 2.08 -15.05
CA MET A 64 2.57 2.51 -13.66
C MET A 64 1.91 3.87 -13.50
N LEU A 65 0.91 3.96 -12.64
CA LEU A 65 0.13 5.17 -12.38
C LEU A 65 0.45 5.79 -11.02
N LEU A 66 0.70 4.97 -10.02
CA LEU A 66 1.21 5.36 -8.72
C LEU A 66 2.49 4.56 -8.48
N ASP A 67 3.59 5.24 -8.15
CA ASP A 67 4.89 4.62 -7.91
C ASP A 67 5.39 5.06 -6.53
N ASN A 68 5.10 4.26 -5.52
CA ASN A 68 5.33 4.55 -4.11
C ASN A 68 4.67 5.88 -3.66
N GLU A 69 3.47 6.10 -4.14
CA GLU A 69 2.68 7.29 -3.75
C GLU A 69 2.40 7.28 -2.26
N HIS A 70 2.62 8.43 -1.63
CA HIS A 70 2.32 8.60 -0.20
C HIS A 70 0.82 8.76 0.02
N VAL A 71 0.20 7.69 0.49
CA VAL A 71 -1.22 7.68 0.88
C VAL A 71 -1.30 7.78 2.39
N GLN A 72 -1.98 8.80 2.91
CA GLN A 72 -1.99 9.12 4.34
C GLN A 72 -3.36 9.58 4.83
N ARG A 73 -3.56 9.46 6.14
CA ARG A 73 -4.69 10.03 6.90
C ARG A 73 -4.20 10.56 8.24
N THR A 74 -4.94 11.49 8.84
CA THR A 74 -4.53 12.12 10.11
C THR A 74 -4.98 11.30 11.31
N SER A 75 -6.13 10.63 11.20
CA SER A 75 -6.66 9.70 12.21
C SER A 75 -7.30 8.49 11.55
N PRO A 76 -7.59 7.40 12.28
CA PRO A 76 -8.25 6.21 11.71
C PRO A 76 -9.61 6.48 11.08
N GLU A 77 -10.34 7.48 11.51
CA GLU A 77 -11.67 7.85 11.01
C GLU A 77 -11.60 8.83 9.83
N ASP A 78 -10.43 9.41 9.55
CA ASP A 78 -10.27 10.33 8.44
C ASP A 78 -10.14 9.58 7.12
N PRO A 79 -10.62 10.16 6.02
CA PRO A 79 -10.43 9.58 4.70
C PRO A 79 -8.94 9.59 4.31
N TRP A 80 -8.53 8.57 3.59
CA TRP A 80 -7.22 8.51 2.99
C TRP A 80 -7.05 9.58 1.91
N THR A 81 -5.90 10.23 1.88
CA THR A 81 -5.55 11.28 0.91
C THR A 81 -4.20 11.01 0.28
N TYR A 82 -4.02 11.45 -0.96
CA TYR A 82 -2.77 11.39 -1.70
C TYR A 82 -2.70 12.53 -2.71
N GLU A 83 -1.50 12.90 -3.16
CA GLU A 83 -1.30 14.10 -3.95
C GLU A 83 -1.76 13.94 -5.39
N HIS A 84 -1.38 12.84 -6.04
CA HIS A 84 -1.59 12.63 -7.46
C HIS A 84 -2.85 11.81 -7.74
N THR A 85 -4.01 12.37 -7.53
CA THR A 85 -5.30 11.69 -7.76
C THR A 85 -5.35 11.01 -9.12
N ARG A 86 -5.71 9.73 -9.14
CA ARG A 86 -5.92 8.93 -10.33
C ARG A 86 -7.38 8.52 -10.44
N TYR A 87 -7.78 8.19 -11.66
CA TYR A 87 -9.17 7.89 -12.00
C TYR A 87 -9.26 6.51 -12.61
N TRP A 88 -10.35 5.83 -12.36
CA TRP A 88 -10.64 4.56 -13.00
C TRP A 88 -10.77 4.73 -14.51
N VAL A 89 -10.20 3.81 -15.26
CA VAL A 89 -10.35 3.68 -16.70
C VAL A 89 -11.18 2.42 -16.97
N PRO A 90 -12.25 2.48 -17.78
CA PRO A 90 -13.06 1.31 -18.07
C PRO A 90 -12.27 0.25 -18.87
N ASP A 91 -12.75 -1.00 -18.78
CA ASP A 91 -12.20 -2.16 -19.50
C ASP A 91 -10.72 -2.43 -19.24
N ARG A 92 -10.28 -2.21 -17.99
CA ARG A 92 -8.88 -2.41 -17.58
C ARG A 92 -8.77 -3.34 -16.37
N ALA A 93 -7.68 -4.08 -16.35
CA ALA A 93 -7.23 -4.79 -15.16
C ALA A 93 -6.24 -3.91 -14.38
N TRP A 94 -6.44 -3.84 -13.08
CA TRP A 94 -5.68 -3.01 -12.16
C TRP A 94 -4.99 -3.89 -11.13
N HIS A 95 -3.74 -3.55 -10.83
CA HIS A 95 -2.96 -4.19 -9.79
C HIS A 95 -2.44 -3.13 -8.83
N PHE A 96 -2.76 -3.30 -7.57
CA PHE A 96 -2.32 -2.45 -6.48
C PHE A 96 -1.37 -3.22 -5.57
N PHE A 97 -0.36 -2.53 -5.09
CA PHE A 97 0.54 -3.00 -4.05
C PHE A 97 0.71 -1.88 -3.03
N ALA A 98 0.62 -2.23 -1.76
CA ALA A 98 0.84 -1.30 -0.66
C ALA A 98 1.92 -1.83 0.26
N VAL A 99 2.72 -0.91 0.82
CA VAL A 99 3.78 -1.20 1.79
C VAL A 99 3.66 -0.28 2.99
N TRP A 100 3.81 -0.83 4.17
CA TRP A 100 3.91 -0.12 5.43
C TRP A 100 5.10 -0.62 6.25
N PRO A 101 5.87 0.29 6.89
CA PRO A 101 5.76 1.75 6.88
C PRO A 101 6.11 2.38 5.52
N TYR A 102 5.65 3.60 5.31
CA TYR A 102 6.02 4.36 4.11
C TYR A 102 7.52 4.70 4.13
N SER A 103 8.19 4.51 3.00
CA SER A 103 9.65 4.67 2.90
C SER A 103 10.13 6.12 3.04
N GLY A 104 9.25 7.10 2.88
CA GLY A 104 9.54 8.51 3.05
C GLY A 104 9.36 9.04 4.48
N ASP A 105 8.84 8.23 5.40
CA ASP A 105 8.69 8.64 6.80
C ASP A 105 10.07 8.69 7.49
N PRO A 106 10.33 9.71 8.33
CA PRO A 106 11.67 9.96 8.89
C PRO A 106 12.30 8.79 9.65
N ASP A 107 11.48 8.01 10.35
CA ASP A 107 11.93 6.89 11.18
C ASP A 107 11.55 5.53 10.56
N SER A 108 11.22 5.51 9.27
CA SER A 108 10.83 4.29 8.59
C SER A 108 12.00 3.31 8.46
N PRO A 109 11.84 2.06 8.85
CA PRO A 109 12.80 1.02 8.55
C PRO A 109 12.80 0.63 7.06
N VAL A 110 11.77 1.00 6.30
CA VAL A 110 11.73 0.84 4.85
C VAL A 110 12.54 1.96 4.22
N THR A 111 13.72 1.63 3.74
CA THR A 111 14.65 2.63 3.16
C THR A 111 14.46 2.83 1.67
N ASN A 112 13.82 1.89 1.01
CA ASN A 112 13.46 1.99 -0.40
C ASN A 112 12.25 1.10 -0.69
N ALA A 113 11.33 1.63 -1.47
CA ALA A 113 10.27 0.87 -2.13
C ALA A 113 10.16 1.37 -3.57
N SER A 114 10.24 0.47 -4.53
CA SER A 114 10.27 0.81 -5.95
C SER A 114 9.62 -0.26 -6.80
N SER A 115 9.13 0.13 -7.95
CA SER A 115 8.66 -0.78 -8.99
C SER A 115 9.83 -1.26 -9.85
N VAL A 116 9.69 -2.47 -10.38
CA VAL A 116 10.67 -3.09 -11.29
C VAL A 116 9.91 -3.52 -12.55
N ALA A 117 10.21 -2.87 -13.66
CA ALA A 117 9.61 -3.21 -14.94
C ALA A 117 10.05 -4.61 -15.40
N GLY A 118 9.13 -5.35 -16.04
CA GLY A 118 9.37 -6.68 -16.56
C GLY A 118 8.41 -6.99 -17.72
N ASP A 119 8.44 -8.21 -18.22
CA ASP A 119 7.51 -8.72 -19.20
C ASP A 119 6.20 -9.11 -18.50
N GLY A 120 5.30 -8.15 -18.32
CA GLY A 120 4.03 -8.32 -17.61
C GLY A 120 3.86 -7.33 -16.44
N PRO A 121 3.07 -7.67 -15.41
CA PRO A 121 2.89 -6.78 -14.27
C PRO A 121 4.23 -6.43 -13.62
N TYR A 122 4.40 -5.15 -13.25
CA TYR A 122 5.59 -4.72 -12.52
C TYR A 122 5.75 -5.52 -11.23
N ALA A 123 6.96 -5.97 -10.97
CA ALA A 123 7.35 -6.47 -9.67
C ALA A 123 7.68 -5.29 -8.72
N TYR A 124 7.72 -5.56 -7.43
CA TYR A 124 8.05 -4.55 -6.43
C TYR A 124 9.25 -4.99 -5.60
N SER A 125 10.13 -4.02 -5.34
CA SER A 125 11.30 -4.21 -4.50
C SER A 125 11.19 -3.34 -3.26
N VAL A 126 11.29 -3.95 -2.09
CA VAL A 126 11.26 -3.26 -0.80
C VAL A 126 12.53 -3.57 -0.05
N THR A 127 13.27 -2.53 0.34
CA THR A 127 14.45 -2.65 1.19
C THR A 127 14.07 -2.26 2.62
N PHE A 128 14.22 -3.22 3.51
CA PHE A 128 13.91 -3.07 4.93
C PHE A 128 15.18 -3.24 5.76
N ASN A 129 15.51 -2.23 6.55
CA ASN A 129 16.61 -2.32 7.51
C ASN A 129 16.09 -2.95 8.80
N THR A 130 16.65 -4.09 9.17
CA THR A 130 16.31 -4.74 10.44
C THR A 130 16.68 -3.81 11.59
N PRO A 131 15.73 -3.26 12.32
CA PRO A 131 16.03 -2.33 13.41
C PRO A 131 16.61 -3.09 14.60
N GLU A 132 17.37 -2.37 15.43
CA GLU A 132 17.85 -2.89 16.71
C GLU A 132 16.70 -3.15 17.72
N LYS A 133 15.52 -2.59 17.46
CA LYS A 133 14.31 -2.75 18.29
C LYS A 133 13.36 -3.74 17.66
N ALA A 134 12.88 -4.68 18.48
CA ALA A 134 12.06 -5.81 18.05
C ALA A 134 10.59 -5.48 17.68
N ASP A 135 10.21 -4.21 17.69
CA ASP A 135 8.83 -3.73 17.55
C ASP A 135 8.51 -3.09 16.19
N GLN A 136 9.45 -3.15 15.24
CA GLN A 136 9.20 -2.64 13.89
C GLN A 136 8.83 -3.78 12.95
N GLU A 137 7.79 -3.57 12.18
CA GLU A 137 7.21 -4.54 11.28
C GLU A 137 7.24 -4.07 9.82
N LEU A 138 7.28 -5.00 8.91
CA LEU A 138 7.04 -4.80 7.49
C LEU A 138 5.73 -5.48 7.11
N LEU A 139 4.78 -4.67 6.67
CA LEU A 139 3.51 -5.16 6.15
C LEU A 139 3.41 -4.84 4.65
N THR A 140 2.85 -5.76 3.89
CA THR A 140 2.51 -5.51 2.49
C THR A 140 1.11 -6.01 2.18
N ALA A 141 0.46 -5.39 1.21
CA ALA A 141 -0.81 -5.83 0.70
C ALA A 141 -0.82 -5.80 -0.83
N THR A 142 -1.61 -6.66 -1.44
CA THR A 142 -1.87 -6.65 -2.87
C THR A 142 -3.37 -6.67 -3.11
N LYS A 143 -3.81 -5.97 -4.15
CA LYS A 143 -5.21 -5.98 -4.58
C LYS A 143 -5.27 -5.96 -6.09
N THR A 144 -6.19 -6.70 -6.67
CA THR A 144 -6.49 -6.65 -8.09
C THR A 144 -7.95 -6.27 -8.28
N GLU A 145 -8.20 -5.39 -9.23
CA GLU A 145 -9.54 -4.97 -9.62
C GLU A 145 -9.69 -5.05 -11.14
N ARG A 146 -10.91 -5.19 -11.61
CA ARG A 146 -11.24 -5.11 -13.03
C ARG A 146 -12.41 -4.16 -13.23
N THR A 147 -12.22 -3.21 -14.11
CA THR A 147 -13.29 -2.30 -14.54
C THR A 147 -13.91 -2.82 -15.83
N VAL A 148 -15.21 -2.63 -15.99
CA VAL A 148 -15.95 -3.06 -17.19
C VAL A 148 -16.90 -1.94 -17.59
N THR A 149 -16.90 -1.58 -18.88
CA THR A 149 -17.85 -0.59 -19.43
C THR A 149 -19.29 -0.97 -19.10
N GLY A 150 -20.06 0.00 -18.65
CA GLY A 150 -21.47 -0.19 -18.29
C GLY A 150 -21.71 -0.77 -16.90
N THR A 151 -20.64 -1.01 -16.13
CA THR A 151 -20.74 -1.34 -14.69
C THR A 151 -20.19 -0.21 -13.83
N PRO A 152 -20.70 -0.02 -12.59
CA PRO A 152 -20.12 0.93 -11.67
C PRO A 152 -18.65 0.60 -11.40
N PHE A 153 -17.82 1.62 -11.29
CA PHE A 153 -16.44 1.44 -10.81
C PHE A 153 -16.40 0.98 -9.35
N PRO A 154 -15.31 0.32 -8.92
CA PRO A 154 -15.11 0.04 -7.51
C PRO A 154 -15.21 1.32 -6.68
N SER A 155 -15.96 1.29 -5.59
CA SER A 155 -16.12 2.47 -4.70
C SER A 155 -14.83 2.82 -3.97
N SER A 156 -14.00 1.81 -3.69
CA SER A 156 -12.73 1.95 -2.99
C SER A 156 -11.79 0.80 -3.34
N VAL A 157 -10.52 0.98 -2.99
CA VAL A 157 -9.50 -0.06 -2.96
C VAL A 157 -9.19 -0.36 -1.49
N ASP A 158 -9.53 -1.57 -1.06
CA ASP A 158 -9.34 -2.02 0.31
C ASP A 158 -8.12 -2.91 0.39
N PHE A 159 -7.25 -2.66 1.38
CA PHE A 159 -6.02 -3.41 1.57
C PHE A 159 -6.09 -4.35 2.78
N GLN A 160 -5.76 -5.61 2.56
CA GLN A 160 -5.51 -6.56 3.63
C GLN A 160 -4.01 -6.78 3.78
N PHE A 161 -3.41 -6.17 4.79
CA PHE A 161 -1.98 -6.26 5.03
C PHE A 161 -1.57 -7.59 5.65
N GLU A 162 -0.44 -8.10 5.20
CA GLU A 162 0.21 -9.30 5.70
C GLU A 162 1.60 -8.98 6.21
N HIS A 163 1.98 -9.61 7.33
CA HIS A 163 3.34 -9.52 7.87
C HIS A 163 4.35 -10.20 6.94
N ARG A 164 5.46 -9.52 6.69
CA ARG A 164 6.57 -10.08 5.89
C ARG A 164 7.75 -10.52 6.74
N LEU A 165 7.76 -10.16 8.02
CA LEU A 165 8.79 -10.57 8.96
C LEU A 165 8.27 -11.70 9.86
N THR A 166 9.17 -12.62 10.22
CA THR A 166 8.86 -13.71 11.15
C THR A 166 9.46 -13.39 12.51
N ASN A 167 8.63 -13.37 13.55
CA ASN A 167 9.10 -13.27 14.93
C ASN A 167 9.47 -14.66 15.43
N VAL A 168 10.75 -14.86 15.77
CA VAL A 168 11.26 -16.12 16.31
C VAL A 168 11.60 -15.94 17.79
N ASN A 169 10.79 -16.54 18.65
CA ASN A 169 11.03 -16.53 20.10
C ASN A 169 11.72 -17.82 20.52
N PHE A 170 12.88 -17.70 21.16
CA PHE A 170 13.58 -18.81 21.75
C PHE A 170 13.31 -18.84 23.26
N LYS A 171 12.75 -19.94 23.76
CA LYS A 171 12.67 -20.21 25.19
C LYS A 171 13.74 -21.21 25.56
N ILE A 172 14.77 -20.76 26.26
CA ILE A 172 15.78 -21.64 26.81
C ILE A 172 15.28 -22.15 28.15
N CYS A 173 14.97 -23.43 28.24
CA CYS A 173 14.61 -24.09 29.48
C CYS A 173 15.82 -24.86 29.99
N ARG A 174 16.24 -24.61 31.23
CA ARG A 174 17.27 -25.38 31.92
C ARG A 174 16.67 -26.68 32.40
N ASN A 175 17.23 -27.78 32.01
CA ASN A 175 16.86 -29.10 32.51
C ASN A 175 18.06 -29.64 33.29
N GLY A 176 18.01 -29.58 34.63
CA GLY A 176 19.05 -30.15 35.49
C GLY A 176 19.82 -29.16 36.34
N SER A 177 20.41 -29.67 37.38
CA SER A 177 21.10 -29.00 38.46
C SER A 177 22.24 -28.04 38.08
N ASP A 178 22.40 -27.06 38.90
CA ASP A 178 23.01 -25.74 38.82
C ASP A 178 24.52 -25.60 38.62
N GLU A 179 25.24 -26.49 38.06
CA GLU A 179 26.69 -26.30 37.94
C GLU A 179 27.16 -26.21 36.49
N GLY A 180 27.51 -25.03 36.00
CA GLY A 180 28.42 -24.85 34.89
C GLY A 180 27.95 -24.19 33.61
N ILE A 181 26.84 -23.41 33.56
CA ILE A 181 26.40 -22.76 32.33
C ILE A 181 26.51 -21.20 32.32
N GLN A 182 26.95 -20.61 33.43
CA GLN A 182 27.02 -19.13 33.50
C GLN A 182 28.08 -18.48 32.57
N ASP A 183 29.00 -19.22 32.01
CA ASP A 183 30.14 -18.67 31.29
C ASP A 183 30.06 -18.83 29.74
N ARG A 184 28.94 -19.28 29.15
CA ARG A 184 28.86 -19.57 27.71
C ARG A 184 27.93 -18.69 26.90
N ILE A 185 27.28 -17.73 27.51
CA ILE A 185 26.46 -16.75 26.77
C ILE A 185 27.12 -15.38 26.90
N LYS A 186 27.95 -15.08 25.92
CA LYS A 186 28.44 -13.72 25.64
C LYS A 186 27.73 -13.18 24.44
#